data_a71e7c81b4c9dd380162a956f41a4a3e
#
_entry.id   a71e7c81b4c9dd380162a956f41a4a3e
#
_cell.length_a   1.000
_cell.length_b   1.000
_cell.length_c   1.000
_cell.angle_alpha   90.00
_cell.angle_beta   90.00
_cell.angle_gamma   90.00
#
_symmetry.space_group_name_H-M   'P 1'
#
loop_
_entity.id
_entity.type
_entity.pdbx_description
1 polymer ?
#
loop_
_entity_poly.entity_id
_entity_poly.type
_entity_poly.pdbx_seq_one_letter_code
_entity_poly.pdbx_strand_id
1 'polypeptide(L)'
;MGQHAINIEATDTIERQWIFRLSIRRDNNPNPRPVFTGQWIQFVNEKGLRAGDRIIFCRQQVEGNGVQYSIRAERRIFNCWANVQ
;
A
#
# COMPACT_ATOMS: atom_id res chain seq x y z
N MET A 1 -19.39 -1.69 -16.60
CA MET A 1 -19.48 -2.18 -15.28
C MET A 1 -18.26 -2.89 -14.89
N GLY A 2 -17.46 -3.15 -14.73
CA GLY A 2 -16.35 -3.93 -14.34
C GLY A 2 -15.45 -3.20 -13.38
N GLN A 3 -15.87 -3.10 -12.16
CA GLN A 3 -15.00 -2.64 -11.11
C GLN A 3 -14.73 -3.81 -10.19
N HIS A 4 -13.46 -4.16 -10.08
CA HIS A 4 -13.01 -5.13 -9.10
C HIS A 4 -12.34 -4.41 -7.96
N ALA A 5 -12.70 -4.80 -6.74
CA ALA A 5 -12.09 -4.24 -5.55
C ALA A 5 -11.79 -5.33 -4.56
N ILE A 6 -10.63 -5.24 -3.93
CA ILE A 6 -10.23 -6.14 -2.85
C ILE A 6 -9.76 -5.32 -1.67
N ASN A 7 -10.00 -5.83 -0.47
CA ASN A 7 -9.46 -5.23 0.74
C ASN A 7 -8.19 -5.96 1.11
N ILE A 8 -7.17 -5.18 1.46
CA ILE A 8 -5.87 -5.70 1.83
C ILE A 8 -5.54 -5.20 3.22
N GLU A 9 -5.29 -6.11 4.14
CA GLU A 9 -4.78 -5.76 5.46
C GLU A 9 -3.27 -5.81 5.43
N ALA A 10 -2.63 -4.72 5.79
CA ALA A 10 -1.18 -4.63 5.81
C ALA A 10 -0.70 -4.13 7.16
N THR A 11 0.43 -4.64 7.61
CA THR A 11 1.04 -4.27 8.86
C THR A 11 2.25 -3.38 8.57
N ASP A 12 2.35 -2.25 9.26
CA ASP A 12 3.46 -1.33 9.07
C ASP A 12 4.62 -1.67 10.02
N THR A 13 5.66 -0.84 10.02
CA THR A 13 6.88 -1.08 10.78
C THR A 13 6.70 -0.93 12.29
N ILE A 14 5.61 -0.33 12.74
CA ILE A 14 5.28 -0.23 14.16
C ILE A 14 4.14 -1.16 14.55
N GLU A 15 3.91 -2.18 13.72
CA GLU A 15 2.93 -3.24 13.94
C GLU A 15 1.49 -2.76 13.95
N ARG A 16 1.22 -1.59 13.38
CA ARG A 16 -0.14 -1.12 13.20
C ARG A 16 -0.73 -1.69 11.94
N GLN A 17 -1.98 -2.13 12.01
CA GLN A 17 -2.68 -2.70 10.87
C GLN A 17 -3.48 -1.63 10.13
N TRP A 18 -3.42 -1.72 8.81
CA TRP A 18 -4.12 -0.82 7.91
C TRP A 18 -4.95 -1.63 6.95
N ILE A 19 -6.12 -1.11 6.61
CA ILE A 19 -6.98 -1.73 5.61
C ILE A 19 -7.03 -0.81 4.40
N PHE A 20 -6.48 -1.28 3.29
CA PHE A 20 -6.49 -0.57 2.03
C PHE A 20 -7.44 -1.25 1.08
N ARG A 21 -8.13 -0.47 0.29
CA ARG A 21 -8.97 -0.99 -0.76
C ARG A 21 -8.30 -0.73 -2.09
N LEU A 22 -8.01 -1.78 -2.80
CA LEU A 22 -7.44 -1.71 -4.14
C LEU A 22 -8.56 -1.94 -5.14
N SER A 23 -8.82 -0.95 -5.96
CA SER A 23 -9.84 -1.00 -6.99
C SER A 23 -9.21 -0.92 -8.36
N ILE A 24 -9.67 -1.75 -9.27
CA ILE A 24 -9.27 -1.69 -10.67
C ILE A 24 -10.53 -1.39 -11.46
N ARG A 25 -10.55 -0.22 -12.09
CA ARG A 25 -11.67 0.18 -12.92
C ARG A 25 -11.50 -0.39 -14.32
N ARG A 26 -12.48 -1.18 -14.74
CA ARG A 26 -12.53 -1.66 -16.11
C ARG A 26 -13.41 -0.70 -16.92
N ASP A 27 -12.76 0.13 -17.68
CA ASP A 27 -13.43 0.91 -18.70
C ASP A 27 -12.80 0.58 -20.04
N ASN A 28 -13.04 1.39 -21.04
CA ASN A 28 -12.44 1.17 -22.36
C ASN A 28 -10.97 1.55 -22.43
N ASN A 29 -10.36 1.80 -21.28
CA ASN A 29 -8.96 2.16 -21.24
C ASN A 29 -8.10 0.89 -21.35
N PRO A 30 -7.20 0.80 -22.33
CA PRO A 30 -6.32 -0.38 -22.44
C PRO A 30 -5.33 -0.53 -21.29
N ASN A 31 -5.11 0.54 -20.51
CA ASN A 31 -4.20 0.52 -19.37
C ASN A 31 -4.96 0.92 -18.09
N PRO A 32 -5.76 0.00 -17.52
CA PRO A 32 -6.47 0.32 -16.31
C PRO A 32 -5.50 0.60 -15.17
N ARG A 33 -5.78 1.63 -14.39
CA ARG A 33 -4.94 2.02 -13.26
C ARG A 33 -5.60 1.60 -11.96
N PRO A 34 -4.88 0.87 -11.10
CA PRO A 34 -5.40 0.58 -9.77
C PRO A 34 -5.44 1.85 -8.92
N VAL A 35 -6.44 1.92 -8.06
CA VAL A 35 -6.63 3.06 -7.15
C VAL A 35 -6.68 2.50 -5.73
N PHE A 36 -5.87 3.06 -4.86
CA PHE A 36 -5.93 2.77 -3.44
C PHE A 36 -6.88 3.73 -2.73
N THR A 37 -7.78 3.16 -1.96
CA THR A 37 -8.71 3.91 -1.11
C THR A 37 -8.73 3.26 0.27
N GLY A 38 -9.81 3.48 1.04
CA GLY A 38 -9.87 3.00 2.41
C GLY A 38 -8.98 3.87 3.29
N GLN A 39 -8.12 3.25 4.06
CA GLN A 39 -7.24 3.98 4.98
C GLN A 39 -5.98 4.54 4.32
N TRP A 40 -5.92 4.53 2.99
CA TRP A 40 -4.73 4.98 2.27
C TRP A 40 -4.39 6.44 2.56
N ILE A 41 -5.39 7.32 2.50
CA ILE A 41 -5.17 8.75 2.77
C ILE A 41 -4.73 8.97 4.21
N GLN A 42 -5.34 8.25 5.15
CA GLN A 42 -4.95 8.32 6.53
C GLN A 42 -3.51 7.86 6.74
N PHE A 43 -3.11 6.79 6.07
CA PHE A 43 -1.74 6.29 6.13
C PHE A 43 -0.75 7.35 5.62
N VAL A 44 -1.05 7.94 4.47
CA VAL A 44 -0.20 8.97 3.87
C VAL A 44 -0.04 10.16 4.83
N ASN A 45 -1.13 10.60 5.44
CA ASN A 45 -1.10 11.73 6.35
C ASN A 45 -0.34 11.42 7.64
N GLU A 46 -0.58 10.26 8.23
CA GLU A 46 0.07 9.89 9.49
C GLU A 46 1.57 9.66 9.33
N LYS A 47 1.98 9.11 8.19
CA LYS A 47 3.40 8.90 7.93
C LYS A 47 4.09 10.15 7.40
N GLY A 48 3.32 11.20 7.09
CA GLY A 48 3.88 12.43 6.55
C GLY A 48 4.55 12.24 5.20
N LEU A 49 3.95 11.43 4.35
CA LEU A 49 4.54 11.08 3.07
C LEU A 49 4.53 12.28 2.12
N ARG A 50 5.57 12.38 1.29
CA ARG A 50 5.77 13.46 0.34
C ARG A 50 6.09 12.89 -1.03
N ALA A 51 5.97 13.74 -2.03
CA ALA A 51 6.48 13.39 -3.36
C ALA A 51 7.95 13.03 -3.27
N GLY A 52 8.33 11.95 -3.94
CA GLY A 52 9.69 11.42 -3.87
C GLY A 52 9.88 10.29 -2.86
N ASP A 53 8.97 10.14 -1.92
CA ASP A 53 8.97 8.98 -1.05
C ASP A 53 8.51 7.75 -1.82
N ARG A 54 8.88 6.58 -1.33
CA ARG A 54 8.42 5.34 -1.96
C ARG A 54 7.73 4.45 -0.95
N ILE A 55 6.83 3.63 -1.47
CA ILE A 55 6.11 2.65 -0.68
C ILE A 55 6.59 1.26 -1.10
N ILE A 56 6.92 0.45 -0.13
CA ILE A 56 7.28 -0.94 -0.35
C ILE A 56 6.20 -1.80 0.26
N PHE A 57 5.56 -2.58 -0.59
CA PHE A 57 4.47 -3.44 -0.20
C PHE A 57 4.92 -4.88 -0.40
N CYS A 58 4.96 -5.64 0.68
CA CYS A 58 5.44 -7.02 0.65
C CYS A 58 4.30 -7.98 0.89
N ARG A 59 4.27 -9.04 0.12
CA ARG A 59 3.36 -10.15 0.33
C ARG A 59 4.17 -11.33 0.84
N GLN A 60 3.77 -11.87 1.96
CA GLN A 60 4.47 -12.98 2.59
C GLN A 60 3.48 -14.11 2.85
N GLN A 61 3.85 -15.31 2.46
CA GLN A 61 3.05 -16.48 2.76
C GLN A 61 3.42 -16.98 4.16
N VAL A 62 2.42 -17.16 4.99
CA VAL A 62 2.60 -17.68 6.34
C VAL A 62 2.16 -19.14 6.36
N GLU A 63 2.46 -19.83 7.45
CA GLU A 63 2.09 -21.24 7.60
C GLU A 63 0.60 -21.44 7.39
N GLY A 64 0.26 -22.51 6.71
CA GLY A 64 -1.09 -22.77 6.29
C GLY A 64 -1.38 -22.12 4.95
N ASN A 65 -2.62 -21.73 4.72
CA ASN A 65 -3.02 -21.11 3.45
C ASN A 65 -3.16 -19.59 3.56
N GLY A 66 -2.51 -18.99 4.57
CA GLY A 66 -2.62 -17.58 4.81
C GLY A 66 -1.62 -16.75 4.04
N VAL A 67 -1.98 -15.53 3.78
CA VAL A 67 -1.10 -14.52 3.19
C VAL A 67 -1.11 -13.31 4.10
N GLN A 68 0.08 -12.80 4.38
CA GLN A 68 0.25 -11.60 5.19
C GLN A 68 0.91 -10.52 4.35
N TYR A 69 0.39 -9.31 4.47
CA TYR A 69 0.95 -8.16 3.78
C TYR A 69 1.62 -7.24 4.78
N SER A 70 2.73 -6.67 4.38
CA SER A 70 3.39 -5.62 5.13
C SER A 70 3.60 -4.42 4.23
N ILE A 71 3.64 -3.24 4.85
CA ILE A 71 3.82 -1.99 4.12
C ILE A 71 4.82 -1.13 4.89
N ARG A 72 5.72 -0.51 4.16
CA ARG A 72 6.61 0.48 4.74
C ARG A 72 6.82 1.61 3.75
N ALA A 73 7.10 2.79 4.28
CA ALA A 73 7.43 3.95 3.50
C ALA A 73 8.90 4.27 3.68
N GLU A 74 9.55 4.72 2.63
CA GLU A 74 10.95 5.10 2.68
C GLU A 74 11.13 6.45 2.04
N ARG A 75 12.06 7.22 2.59
CA ARG A 75 12.42 8.55 2.12
C ARG A 75 13.88 8.54 1.70
N ARG A 76 14.16 9.18 0.58
CA ARG A 76 15.52 9.30 0.10
C ARG A 76 16.24 10.42 0.84
N ILE A 77 17.32 10.05 1.54
CA ILE A 77 18.16 10.97 2.30
C ILE A 77 19.60 10.68 1.90
N PHE A 78 20.28 11.66 1.32
CA PHE A 78 21.70 11.53 0.91
C PHE A 78 21.95 10.29 0.06
N ASN A 79 21.11 10.05 -0.94
CA ASN A 79 21.21 8.89 -1.83
C ASN A 79 20.96 7.54 -1.15
N CYS A 80 20.46 7.55 0.07
CA CYS A 80 20.06 6.34 0.78
C CYS A 80 18.58 6.38 1.08
N TRP A 81 17.97 5.21 1.18
CA TRP A 81 16.57 5.09 1.56
C TRP A 81 16.47 4.77 3.04
N ALA A 82 15.68 5.55 3.76
CA ALA A 82 15.46 5.39 5.19
C ALA A 82 13.97 5.18 5.47
N ASN A 83 13.66 4.36 6.45
CA ASN A 83 12.27 4.13 6.84
C ASN A 83 11.64 5.39 7.40
N VAL A 84 10.40 5.64 6.97
CA VAL A 84 9.54 6.68 7.54
C VAL A 84 8.59 5.99 8.52
N GLN A 85 8.70 6.36 9.78
CA GLN A 85 7.86 5.75 10.81
C GLN A 85 6.65 6.57 11.16
#